data_edd2287374021d0df650f5502b36d906
#
_entry.id   edd2287374021d0df650f5502b36d906
#
_cell.length_a   1.000
_cell.length_b   1.000
_cell.length_c   1.000
_cell.angle_alpha   90.00
_cell.angle_beta   90.00
_cell.angle_gamma   90.00
#
_symmetry.space_group_name_H-M   'P 1'
#
loop_
_entity.id
_entity.type
_entity.pdbx_description
1 polymer ?
#
loop_
_entity_poly.entity_id
_entity_poly.type
_entity_poly.pdbx_seq_one_letter_code
_entity_poly.pdbx_strand_id
1 'polypeptide(L)'
;MTARLRQPALALALLLLAALLSGCTKDSEPHTLRVLASPELVDMEPLLDELKDDTGVELKLDYKATPDLSGPLDGYDLAWPATDRSYLLRLGASGEPAARPESTAVMRSPVVVGLTRDTADRLRRGVPGGRLTWADIADAAAEGSLRFGMADPRRSDTGRAALVGVATAAAGTGRALRTQDVSCDQLRGFRSGQTLTGASSRELIDTYVRRPDAADALIAHESELLTLNAAGKLARPLEIVHPEDGMVLSDFPLLLLNAGEHRAYREVVDWLRRDDVQRDLVRRTWRRPVGQDVPRPAALRGDIGNALSYPDRPEVVRRLMDYYGTPGRDTGDHVVFLLDFSTSMRGPRMAALRAAFADLSGADPSAAGKFARFYRGERLTVVRFAGRVLGERTVTVRGDKDLRALKSFVAGGKFGDDTAVWSALAHGYRNASDALREHPGRPLSIVLMTDGESNAGLSYAEFTRRHARLAPAARSVPTFPVHFGEADAKALRRAADATGGRMVDANSSSLSQAFKEIRGCR
;
A
#
# COMPACT_ATOMS: atom_id res chain seq x y z
N MET A 1 -52.56 34.47 82.00
CA MET A 1 -51.12 34.51 81.78
C MET A 1 -50.64 33.17 81.30
N THR A 2 -50.67 32.95 80.04
CA THR A 2 -50.08 31.75 79.39
C THR A 2 -49.89 32.05 77.91
N ALA A 3 -48.72 32.24 77.47
CA ALA A 3 -48.37 32.18 76.02
C ALA A 3 -46.85 32.14 75.80
N ARG A 4 -46.53 31.41 74.80
CA ARG A 4 -45.21 31.47 74.05
C ARG A 4 -44.11 30.51 74.52
N LEU A 5 -44.20 29.26 74.07
CA LEU A 5 -43.04 28.38 73.98
C LEU A 5 -43.30 27.26 72.94
N ARG A 6 -43.58 27.64 71.66
CA ARG A 6 -43.75 26.67 70.55
C ARG A 6 -43.07 27.07 69.22
N GLN A 7 -42.17 28.05 69.17
CA GLN A 7 -41.57 28.47 67.90
C GLN A 7 -40.11 28.04 67.61
N PRO A 8 -39.26 27.54 68.52
CA PRO A 8 -37.91 27.13 68.13
C PRO A 8 -37.84 25.72 67.50
N ALA A 9 -38.79 24.84 67.79
CA ALA A 9 -38.73 23.44 67.31
C ALA A 9 -39.04 23.32 65.79
N LEU A 10 -39.95 24.19 65.26
CA LEU A 10 -40.30 24.17 63.84
C LEU A 10 -39.21 24.77 62.96
N ALA A 11 -38.48 25.77 63.43
CA ALA A 11 -37.36 26.37 62.73
C ALA A 11 -36.15 25.42 62.67
N LEU A 12 -35.93 24.63 63.70
CA LEU A 12 -34.81 23.66 63.75
C LEU A 12 -35.10 22.44 62.83
N ALA A 13 -36.40 22.01 62.72
CA ALA A 13 -36.81 20.93 61.82
C ALA A 13 -36.72 21.35 60.35
N LEU A 14 -37.04 22.61 60.00
CA LEU A 14 -36.89 23.15 58.64
C LEU A 14 -35.42 23.34 58.25
N LEU A 15 -34.54 23.71 59.16
CA LEU A 15 -33.11 23.80 58.95
C LEU A 15 -32.47 22.41 58.77
N LEU A 16 -32.89 21.41 59.49
CA LEU A 16 -32.45 20.02 59.35
C LEU A 16 -32.96 19.39 58.04
N LEU A 17 -34.21 19.73 57.58
CA LEU A 17 -34.73 19.25 56.30
C LEU A 17 -34.02 19.96 55.10
N ALA A 18 -33.66 21.23 55.21
CA ALA A 18 -32.86 21.93 54.21
C ALA A 18 -31.42 21.40 54.16
N ALA A 19 -30.83 20.96 55.26
CA ALA A 19 -29.52 20.32 55.29
C ALA A 19 -29.50 18.90 54.69
N LEU A 20 -30.65 18.19 54.70
CA LEU A 20 -30.81 16.87 54.08
C LEU A 20 -31.08 16.97 52.56
N LEU A 21 -31.52 18.13 52.07
CA LEU A 21 -31.71 18.40 50.65
C LEU A 21 -30.50 19.01 49.98
N SER A 22 -29.48 19.44 50.74
CA SER A 22 -28.20 19.96 50.22
C SER A 22 -27.12 18.88 50.12
N GLY A 23 -27.45 17.63 50.37
CA GLY A 23 -26.54 16.51 50.29
C GLY A 23 -26.74 15.75 48.98
N CYS A 24 -25.86 15.93 48.05
CA CYS A 24 -25.51 15.14 46.86
C CYS A 24 -25.68 15.87 45.53
N THR A 25 -24.97 16.94 45.34
CA THR A 25 -24.24 17.07 44.09
C THR A 25 -22.75 16.92 44.49
N LYS A 26 -22.30 15.69 44.70
CA LYS A 26 -20.91 15.37 44.48
C LYS A 26 -20.73 15.54 42.99
N ASP A 27 -20.25 16.67 42.55
CA ASP A 27 -19.41 16.79 41.36
C ASP A 27 -18.17 15.94 41.65
N SER A 28 -18.28 14.61 41.56
CA SER A 28 -17.11 13.76 41.55
C SER A 28 -16.36 14.10 40.28
N GLU A 29 -15.13 14.58 40.39
CA GLU A 29 -14.28 14.79 39.23
C GLU A 29 -14.34 13.54 38.35
N PRO A 30 -14.51 13.70 37.03
CA PRO A 30 -14.62 12.57 36.12
C PRO A 30 -13.35 11.71 36.21
N HIS A 31 -13.52 10.39 36.17
CA HIS A 31 -12.41 9.46 36.11
C HIS A 31 -11.71 9.58 34.74
N THR A 32 -10.52 10.14 34.71
CA THR A 32 -9.83 10.48 33.47
C THR A 32 -8.89 9.37 33.04
N LEU A 33 -9.09 8.85 31.81
CA LEU A 33 -8.20 7.88 31.16
C LEU A 33 -7.39 8.56 30.04
N ARG A 34 -6.10 8.31 30.02
CA ARG A 34 -5.20 8.76 28.94
C ARG A 34 -5.22 7.75 27.81
N VAL A 35 -5.59 8.19 26.61
CA VAL A 35 -5.78 7.33 25.45
C VAL A 35 -4.82 7.73 24.34
N LEU A 36 -3.98 6.81 23.90
CA LEU A 36 -3.20 6.96 22.67
C LEU A 36 -4.13 6.67 21.47
N ALA A 37 -4.46 7.70 20.70
CA ALA A 37 -5.51 7.63 19.68
C ALA A 37 -4.98 7.85 18.26
N SER A 38 -5.62 7.18 17.30
CA SER A 38 -5.42 7.46 15.87
C SER A 38 -5.95 8.84 15.51
N PRO A 39 -5.26 9.63 14.64
CA PRO A 39 -5.73 10.94 14.18
C PRO A 39 -7.09 10.91 13.47
N GLU A 40 -7.49 9.76 12.96
CA GLU A 40 -8.80 9.54 12.32
C GLU A 40 -9.97 9.65 13.31
N LEU A 41 -9.71 9.60 14.63
CA LEU A 41 -10.75 9.61 15.68
C LEU A 41 -11.14 11.00 16.17
N VAL A 42 -10.58 12.06 15.62
CA VAL A 42 -10.88 13.42 16.06
C VAL A 42 -12.35 13.82 15.91
N ASP A 43 -13.09 13.17 15.01
CA ASP A 43 -14.52 13.35 14.80
C ASP A 43 -15.38 12.66 15.86
N MET A 44 -14.77 11.88 16.75
CA MET A 44 -15.42 11.25 17.89
C MET A 44 -15.57 12.18 19.11
N GLU A 45 -14.84 13.30 19.18
CA GLU A 45 -14.84 14.20 20.35
C GLU A 45 -16.24 14.58 20.83
N PRO A 46 -17.21 14.97 19.96
CA PRO A 46 -18.56 15.30 20.43
C PRO A 46 -19.31 14.12 21.06
N LEU A 47 -18.97 12.89 20.67
CA LEU A 47 -19.56 11.68 21.24
C LEU A 47 -18.90 11.31 22.58
N LEU A 48 -17.63 11.66 22.74
CA LEU A 48 -16.88 11.44 23.99
C LEU A 48 -17.29 12.40 25.11
N ASP A 49 -17.80 13.59 24.78
CA ASP A 49 -18.43 14.48 25.77
C ASP A 49 -19.69 13.82 26.35
N GLU A 50 -20.52 13.19 25.50
CA GLU A 50 -21.71 12.43 25.94
C GLU A 50 -21.31 11.20 26.78
N LEU A 51 -20.23 10.49 26.41
CA LEU A 51 -19.68 9.39 27.23
C LEU A 51 -19.35 9.86 28.65
N LYS A 52 -18.66 11.00 28.75
CA LYS A 52 -18.29 11.58 30.05
C LYS A 52 -19.51 11.91 30.87
N ASP A 53 -20.54 12.51 30.27
CA ASP A 53 -21.77 12.89 30.96
C ASP A 53 -22.59 11.66 31.43
N ASP A 54 -22.61 10.59 30.60
CA ASP A 54 -23.38 9.37 30.91
C ASP A 54 -22.66 8.46 31.91
N THR A 55 -21.32 8.38 31.87
CA THR A 55 -20.55 7.39 32.63
C THR A 55 -19.67 8.00 33.73
N GLY A 56 -19.38 9.29 33.68
CA GLY A 56 -18.37 9.93 34.54
C GLY A 56 -16.92 9.57 34.16
N VAL A 57 -16.71 8.88 33.03
CA VAL A 57 -15.36 8.56 32.50
C VAL A 57 -15.00 9.52 31.38
N GLU A 58 -13.90 10.25 31.57
CA GLU A 58 -13.36 11.17 30.57
C GLU A 58 -12.21 10.52 29.81
N LEU A 59 -12.29 10.47 28.46
CA LEU A 59 -11.18 10.00 27.63
C LEU A 59 -10.36 11.21 27.11
N LYS A 60 -9.12 11.32 27.54
CA LYS A 60 -8.17 12.32 27.01
C LYS A 60 -7.36 11.72 25.87
N LEU A 61 -7.72 12.07 24.63
CA LEU A 61 -7.09 11.53 23.44
C LEU A 61 -5.78 12.28 23.12
N ASP A 62 -4.69 11.53 23.01
CA ASP A 62 -3.40 11.98 22.47
C ASP A 62 -3.24 11.41 21.06
N TYR A 63 -3.44 12.26 20.06
CA TYR A 63 -3.44 11.84 18.65
C TYR A 63 -2.03 11.67 18.12
N LYS A 64 -1.66 10.43 17.81
CA LYS A 64 -0.35 10.09 17.25
C LYS A 64 -0.46 9.18 16.04
N ALA A 65 0.52 9.32 15.15
CA ALA A 65 0.64 8.42 14.00
C ALA A 65 0.93 6.98 14.45
N THR A 66 0.46 6.01 13.68
CA THR A 66 0.57 4.57 13.97
C THR A 66 1.96 4.04 14.33
N PRO A 67 3.09 4.52 13.74
CA PRO A 67 4.42 4.05 14.17
C PRO A 67 4.74 4.34 15.63
N ASP A 68 4.08 5.32 16.23
CA ASP A 68 4.31 5.68 17.63
C ASP A 68 3.69 4.66 18.61
N LEU A 69 2.76 3.81 18.13
CA LEU A 69 2.34 2.59 18.83
C LEU A 69 3.46 1.53 18.94
N SER A 70 4.57 1.72 18.23
CA SER A 70 5.77 0.88 18.33
C SER A 70 6.76 1.36 19.40
N GLY A 71 6.53 2.54 20.00
CA GLY A 71 7.31 3.07 21.11
C GLY A 71 6.84 2.58 22.48
N PRO A 72 7.45 3.06 23.57
CA PRO A 72 6.95 2.83 24.92
C PRO A 72 5.51 3.38 25.03
N LEU A 73 4.58 2.53 25.47
CA LEU A 73 3.19 2.92 25.72
C LEU A 73 2.98 3.32 27.19
N ASP A 74 4.09 3.50 27.93
CA ASP A 74 4.08 3.88 29.33
C ASP A 74 3.36 5.22 29.51
N GLY A 75 2.47 5.26 30.48
CA GLY A 75 1.69 6.45 30.81
C GLY A 75 0.40 6.62 30.02
N TYR A 76 -0.01 5.63 29.21
CA TYR A 76 -1.36 5.53 28.64
C TYR A 76 -2.14 4.40 29.31
N ASP A 77 -3.42 4.65 29.55
CA ASP A 77 -4.33 3.66 30.12
C ASP A 77 -4.93 2.80 29.02
N LEU A 78 -5.26 3.43 27.89
CA LEU A 78 -5.85 2.79 26.71
C LEU A 78 -5.09 3.17 25.45
N ALA A 79 -5.26 2.35 24.39
CA ALA A 79 -4.96 2.74 23.01
C ALA A 79 -6.20 2.55 22.11
N TRP A 80 -6.36 3.47 21.15
CA TRP A 80 -7.47 3.42 20.21
C TRP A 80 -6.97 3.66 18.77
N PRO A 81 -6.31 2.66 18.17
CA PRO A 81 -5.83 2.73 16.78
C PRO A 81 -6.96 2.44 15.79
N ALA A 82 -6.70 2.70 14.50
CA ALA A 82 -7.58 2.23 13.43
C ALA A 82 -7.60 0.68 13.33
N THR A 83 -6.48 0.03 13.69
CA THR A 83 -6.36 -1.43 13.80
C THR A 83 -5.31 -1.79 14.86
N ASP A 84 -5.51 -2.90 15.56
CA ASP A 84 -4.54 -3.43 16.53
C ASP A 84 -3.40 -4.22 15.88
N ARG A 85 -3.45 -4.43 14.56
CA ARG A 85 -2.50 -5.30 13.84
C ARG A 85 -1.06 -4.86 13.97
N SER A 86 -0.79 -3.55 13.89
CA SER A 86 0.56 -3.01 14.07
C SER A 86 1.11 -3.26 15.47
N TYR A 87 0.26 -3.15 16.47
CA TYR A 87 0.60 -3.46 17.87
C TYR A 87 0.87 -4.96 18.08
N LEU A 88 -0.01 -5.83 17.58
CA LEU A 88 0.13 -7.29 17.69
C LEU A 88 1.38 -7.81 16.97
N LEU A 89 1.72 -7.25 15.80
CA LEU A 89 2.96 -7.59 15.08
C LEU A 89 4.21 -7.24 15.90
N ARG A 90 4.20 -6.14 16.63
CA ARG A 90 5.31 -5.76 17.52
C ARG A 90 5.45 -6.73 18.69
N LEU A 91 4.34 -7.07 19.35
CA LEU A 91 4.37 -8.05 20.46
C LEU A 91 4.90 -9.40 19.99
N GLY A 92 4.51 -9.85 18.79
CA GLY A 92 5.04 -11.09 18.21
C GLY A 92 6.52 -11.03 17.85
N ALA A 93 7.06 -9.84 17.55
CA ALA A 93 8.47 -9.64 17.21
C ALA A 93 9.40 -9.53 18.43
N SER A 94 8.89 -9.14 19.61
CA SER A 94 9.70 -8.99 20.82
C SER A 94 10.16 -10.34 21.41
N GLY A 95 9.52 -11.45 21.02
CA GLY A 95 9.84 -12.79 21.54
C GLY A 95 9.47 -12.99 23.01
N GLU A 96 8.98 -11.95 23.69
CA GLU A 96 8.50 -12.04 25.05
C GLU A 96 7.06 -12.52 25.08
N PRO A 97 6.66 -13.39 26.01
CA PRO A 97 5.28 -13.79 26.21
C PRO A 97 4.49 -12.66 26.89
N ALA A 98 4.46 -11.48 26.24
CA ALA A 98 3.62 -10.40 26.72
C ALA A 98 2.16 -10.81 26.53
N ALA A 99 1.36 -10.69 27.59
CA ALA A 99 -0.07 -10.92 27.52
C ALA A 99 -0.67 -9.98 26.48
N ARG A 100 -1.46 -10.52 25.55
CA ARG A 100 -2.21 -9.68 24.61
C ARG A 100 -3.17 -8.81 25.41
N PRO A 101 -3.20 -7.50 25.15
CA PRO A 101 -4.16 -6.63 25.83
C PRO A 101 -5.59 -7.05 25.47
N GLU A 102 -6.54 -6.81 26.36
CA GLU A 102 -7.95 -6.89 26.01
C GLU A 102 -8.21 -5.87 24.89
N SER A 103 -8.84 -6.31 23.81
CA SER A 103 -9.06 -5.52 22.60
C SER A 103 -10.50 -5.74 22.15
N THR A 104 -11.26 -4.64 22.06
CA THR A 104 -12.67 -4.71 21.67
C THR A 104 -12.96 -3.76 20.51
N ALA A 105 -13.38 -4.32 19.37
CA ALA A 105 -13.86 -3.55 18.24
C ALA A 105 -15.14 -2.79 18.59
N VAL A 106 -15.17 -1.48 18.29
CA VAL A 106 -16.31 -0.61 18.62
C VAL A 106 -16.97 0.03 17.39
N MET A 107 -16.30 0.01 16.23
CA MET A 107 -16.81 0.49 14.96
C MET A 107 -15.94 -0.05 13.83
N ARG A 108 -16.38 0.12 12.55
CA ARG A 108 -15.63 -0.39 11.38
C ARG A 108 -15.63 0.61 10.24
N SER A 109 -14.56 0.59 9.43
CA SER A 109 -14.53 1.27 8.14
C SER A 109 -13.55 0.57 7.20
N PRO A 110 -13.96 0.17 5.99
CA PRO A 110 -13.04 -0.36 5.00
C PRO A 110 -12.18 0.76 4.40
N VAL A 111 -10.99 0.41 3.94
CA VAL A 111 -10.17 1.29 3.11
C VAL A 111 -10.61 1.12 1.66
N VAL A 112 -11.01 2.24 1.04
CA VAL A 112 -11.67 2.31 -0.27
C VAL A 112 -11.05 3.40 -1.15
N VAL A 113 -11.55 3.54 -2.38
CA VAL A 113 -11.06 4.55 -3.34
C VAL A 113 -12.18 5.54 -3.64
N GLY A 114 -11.98 6.81 -3.30
CA GLY A 114 -12.85 7.92 -3.73
C GLY A 114 -12.35 8.48 -5.06
N LEU A 115 -13.09 8.33 -6.13
CA LEU A 115 -12.75 8.81 -7.47
C LEU A 115 -13.51 10.08 -7.82
N THR A 116 -12.90 11.00 -8.56
CA THR A 116 -13.69 12.02 -9.28
C THR A 116 -14.61 11.31 -10.28
N ARG A 117 -15.83 11.84 -10.50
CA ARG A 117 -16.83 11.19 -11.35
C ARG A 117 -16.30 10.90 -12.75
N ASP A 118 -15.64 11.86 -13.37
CA ASP A 118 -15.09 11.69 -14.72
C ASP A 118 -14.04 10.57 -14.78
N THR A 119 -13.27 10.39 -13.72
CA THR A 119 -12.28 9.31 -13.58
C THR A 119 -12.97 7.97 -13.36
N ALA A 120 -13.99 7.90 -12.50
CA ALA A 120 -14.75 6.69 -12.26
C ALA A 120 -15.40 6.19 -13.56
N ASP A 121 -16.07 7.07 -14.31
CA ASP A 121 -16.70 6.76 -15.59
C ASP A 121 -15.68 6.29 -16.64
N ARG A 122 -14.51 6.92 -16.68
CA ARG A 122 -13.44 6.53 -17.61
C ARG A 122 -12.90 5.14 -17.29
N LEU A 123 -12.58 4.87 -16.04
CA LEU A 123 -12.01 3.57 -15.62
C LEU A 123 -13.01 2.43 -15.81
N ARG A 124 -14.28 2.63 -15.47
CA ARG A 124 -15.32 1.61 -15.66
C ARG A 124 -15.55 1.21 -17.10
N ARG A 125 -15.43 2.15 -18.03
CA ARG A 125 -15.55 1.82 -19.47
C ARG A 125 -14.47 0.86 -19.95
N GLY A 126 -13.31 0.83 -19.29
CA GLY A 126 -12.20 -0.08 -19.61
C GLY A 126 -12.30 -1.46 -18.96
N VAL A 127 -13.29 -1.68 -18.06
CA VAL A 127 -13.39 -2.90 -17.26
C VAL A 127 -14.70 -3.63 -17.57
N PRO A 128 -14.65 -4.94 -17.91
CA PRO A 128 -15.84 -5.75 -18.11
C PRO A 128 -16.75 -5.72 -16.87
N GLY A 129 -18.03 -5.40 -17.06
CA GLY A 129 -18.98 -5.28 -15.94
C GLY A 129 -18.85 -4.02 -15.10
N GLY A 130 -17.86 -3.16 -15.37
CA GLY A 130 -17.69 -1.85 -14.73
C GLY A 130 -17.35 -1.87 -13.23
N ARG A 131 -16.99 -3.03 -12.67
CA ARG A 131 -16.59 -3.18 -11.27
C ARG A 131 -15.08 -3.16 -11.15
N LEU A 132 -14.57 -2.13 -10.50
CA LEU A 132 -13.14 -1.88 -10.38
C LEU A 132 -12.49 -2.73 -9.29
N THR A 133 -11.30 -3.24 -9.59
CA THR A 133 -10.43 -3.97 -8.67
C THR A 133 -9.21 -3.14 -8.27
N TRP A 134 -8.45 -3.55 -7.25
CA TRP A 134 -7.13 -2.95 -6.98
C TRP A 134 -6.17 -3.09 -8.16
N ALA A 135 -6.31 -4.18 -8.93
CA ALA A 135 -5.51 -4.37 -10.13
C ALA A 135 -5.82 -3.31 -11.20
N ASP A 136 -7.09 -2.92 -11.38
CA ASP A 136 -7.48 -1.85 -12.30
C ASP A 136 -6.96 -0.49 -11.85
N ILE A 137 -7.04 -0.21 -10.56
CA ILE A 137 -6.51 1.02 -9.95
C ILE A 137 -4.98 1.10 -10.12
N ALA A 138 -4.28 -0.01 -9.86
CA ALA A 138 -2.82 -0.08 -9.99
C ALA A 138 -2.37 0.04 -11.46
N ASP A 139 -3.09 -0.56 -12.39
CA ASP A 139 -2.82 -0.47 -13.82
C ASP A 139 -2.99 0.98 -14.32
N ALA A 140 -4.11 1.61 -13.98
CA ALA A 140 -4.35 3.01 -14.33
C ALA A 140 -3.30 3.97 -13.73
N ALA A 141 -2.83 3.69 -12.51
CA ALA A 141 -1.74 4.42 -11.88
C ALA A 141 -0.42 4.23 -12.64
N ALA A 142 -0.07 2.98 -12.98
CA ALA A 142 1.14 2.64 -13.72
C ALA A 142 1.15 3.25 -15.13
N GLU A 143 0.00 3.30 -15.81
CA GLU A 143 -0.17 3.99 -17.10
C GLU A 143 0.00 5.50 -17.00
N GLY A 144 -0.23 6.08 -15.82
CA GLY A 144 -0.33 7.51 -15.61
C GLY A 144 -1.67 8.11 -16.00
N SER A 145 -2.69 7.27 -16.20
CA SER A 145 -4.08 7.69 -16.44
C SER A 145 -4.85 7.97 -15.15
N LEU A 146 -4.33 7.53 -13.99
CA LEU A 146 -4.85 7.81 -12.66
C LEU A 146 -3.76 8.44 -11.78
N ARG A 147 -4.06 9.63 -11.25
CA ARG A 147 -3.28 10.26 -10.17
C ARG A 147 -4.07 10.10 -8.87
N PHE A 148 -3.42 9.64 -7.82
CA PHE A 148 -4.10 9.46 -6.55
C PHE A 148 -3.35 10.06 -5.36
N GLY A 149 -4.10 10.36 -4.31
CA GLY A 149 -3.61 10.69 -2.99
C GLY A 149 -3.77 9.50 -2.05
N MET A 150 -2.75 9.23 -1.23
CA MET A 150 -2.76 8.21 -0.18
C MET A 150 -1.86 8.65 0.96
N ALA A 151 -2.24 8.39 2.21
CA ALA A 151 -1.38 8.64 3.35
C ALA A 151 -0.12 7.77 3.28
N ASP A 152 1.01 8.28 3.79
CA ASP A 152 2.29 7.55 3.79
C ASP A 152 2.12 6.23 4.59
N PRO A 153 2.28 5.06 3.96
CA PRO A 153 2.08 3.77 4.62
C PRO A 153 3.09 3.50 5.75
N ARG A 154 4.18 4.27 5.83
CA ARG A 154 5.11 4.20 6.97
C ARG A 154 4.58 4.90 8.21
N ARG A 155 3.63 5.82 8.05
CA ARG A 155 3.12 6.69 9.10
C ARG A 155 1.62 6.52 9.38
N SER A 156 0.89 5.84 8.49
CA SER A 156 -0.56 5.68 8.55
C SER A 156 -0.98 4.23 8.35
N ASP A 157 -1.86 3.74 9.22
CA ASP A 157 -2.50 2.43 9.05
C ASP A 157 -3.38 2.38 7.81
N THR A 158 -4.04 3.48 7.46
CA THR A 158 -4.85 3.60 6.24
C THR A 158 -4.00 3.39 4.99
N GLY A 159 -2.86 4.09 4.90
CA GLY A 159 -1.92 3.90 3.78
C GLY A 159 -1.36 2.48 3.73
N ARG A 160 -1.08 1.89 4.89
CA ARG A 160 -0.61 0.51 5.00
C ARG A 160 -1.67 -0.49 4.59
N ALA A 161 -2.92 -0.29 5.00
CA ALA A 161 -4.06 -1.11 4.62
C ALA A 161 -4.31 -1.07 3.10
N ALA A 162 -4.23 0.11 2.48
CA ALA A 162 -4.32 0.26 1.03
C ALA A 162 -3.22 -0.55 0.32
N LEU A 163 -1.98 -0.46 0.82
CA LEU A 163 -0.85 -1.19 0.25
C LEU A 163 -0.99 -2.71 0.38
N VAL A 164 -1.56 -3.19 1.51
CA VAL A 164 -1.93 -4.60 1.69
C VAL A 164 -2.98 -5.02 0.67
N GLY A 165 -4.00 -4.19 0.42
CA GLY A 165 -5.04 -4.45 -0.59
C GLY A 165 -4.43 -4.64 -1.97
N VAL A 166 -3.62 -3.69 -2.43
CA VAL A 166 -2.92 -3.75 -3.73
C VAL A 166 -2.00 -4.96 -3.83
N ALA A 167 -1.20 -5.24 -2.79
CA ALA A 167 -0.28 -6.36 -2.81
C ALA A 167 -1.00 -7.73 -2.79
N THR A 168 -2.16 -7.83 -2.10
CA THR A 168 -2.97 -9.05 -2.09
C THR A 168 -3.61 -9.31 -3.44
N ALA A 169 -4.13 -8.27 -4.10
CA ALA A 169 -4.63 -8.34 -5.47
C ALA A 169 -3.52 -8.78 -6.44
N ALA A 170 -2.34 -8.18 -6.31
CA ALA A 170 -1.18 -8.51 -7.12
C ALA A 170 -0.72 -9.96 -6.97
N ALA A 171 -0.76 -10.48 -5.74
CA ALA A 171 -0.40 -11.88 -5.45
C ALA A 171 -1.46 -12.89 -5.95
N GLY A 172 -2.71 -12.46 -6.14
CA GLY A 172 -3.81 -13.31 -6.62
C GLY A 172 -4.12 -14.51 -5.71
N THR A 173 -3.74 -14.45 -4.43
CA THR A 173 -3.79 -15.63 -3.54
C THR A 173 -5.07 -15.71 -2.70
N GLY A 174 -5.77 -14.60 -2.50
CA GLY A 174 -6.97 -14.51 -1.63
C GLY A 174 -6.71 -14.80 -0.14
N ARG A 175 -5.46 -15.05 0.26
CA ARG A 175 -5.02 -15.34 1.64
C ARG A 175 -4.09 -14.27 2.17
N ALA A 176 -3.78 -14.32 3.47
CA ALA A 176 -2.78 -13.45 4.08
C ALA A 176 -1.44 -13.56 3.32
N LEU A 177 -0.83 -12.41 3.02
CA LEU A 177 0.42 -12.32 2.28
C LEU A 177 1.58 -12.98 3.04
N ARG A 178 2.40 -13.70 2.30
CA ARG A 178 3.71 -14.18 2.73
C ARG A 178 4.80 -13.31 2.11
N THR A 179 6.01 -13.37 2.65
CA THR A 179 7.15 -12.60 2.16
C THR A 179 7.39 -12.81 0.65
N GLN A 180 7.23 -14.03 0.16
CA GLN A 180 7.39 -14.38 -1.26
C GLN A 180 6.28 -13.87 -2.18
N ASP A 181 5.12 -13.54 -1.62
CA ASP A 181 3.96 -13.05 -2.38
C ASP A 181 4.08 -11.54 -2.68
N VAL A 182 5.00 -10.83 -2.01
CA VAL A 182 5.19 -9.38 -2.17
C VAL A 182 6.18 -9.11 -3.30
N SER A 183 5.74 -8.39 -4.31
CA SER A 183 6.52 -8.00 -5.48
C SER A 183 6.72 -6.48 -5.55
N CYS A 184 7.95 -6.03 -5.76
CA CYS A 184 8.26 -4.60 -5.75
C CYS A 184 7.82 -3.85 -7.00
N ASP A 185 7.98 -4.43 -8.17
CA ASP A 185 7.61 -3.76 -9.41
C ASP A 185 6.12 -3.42 -9.46
N GLN A 186 5.29 -4.33 -8.91
CA GLN A 186 3.87 -4.12 -8.77
C GLN A 186 3.55 -2.91 -7.89
N LEU A 187 4.23 -2.81 -6.75
CA LEU A 187 4.06 -1.68 -5.82
C LEU A 187 4.65 -0.38 -6.37
N ARG A 188 5.74 -0.44 -7.14
CA ARG A 188 6.34 0.73 -7.79
C ARG A 188 5.47 1.27 -8.92
N GLY A 189 4.88 0.40 -9.74
CA GLY A 189 3.90 0.79 -10.76
C GLY A 189 2.71 1.52 -10.13
N PHE A 190 2.13 0.98 -9.08
CA PHE A 190 1.08 1.65 -8.32
C PHE A 190 1.55 3.00 -7.77
N ARG A 191 2.70 3.04 -7.09
CA ARG A 191 3.26 4.28 -6.53
C ARG A 191 3.46 5.38 -7.57
N SER A 192 3.76 5.04 -8.83
CA SER A 192 4.02 6.04 -9.88
C SER A 192 2.82 6.97 -10.14
N GLY A 193 1.60 6.55 -9.76
CA GLY A 193 0.40 7.37 -9.80
C GLY A 193 0.16 8.21 -8.54
N GLN A 194 0.94 8.03 -7.46
CA GLN A 194 0.75 8.79 -6.23
C GLN A 194 1.31 10.21 -6.36
N THR A 195 0.43 11.19 -6.48
CA THR A 195 0.77 12.62 -6.64
C THR A 195 0.53 13.43 -5.38
N LEU A 196 -0.20 12.88 -4.41
CA LEU A 196 -0.50 13.53 -3.15
C LEU A 196 -0.23 12.57 -1.98
N THR A 197 0.41 13.08 -0.92
CA THR A 197 0.68 12.30 0.28
C THR A 197 0.43 13.16 1.52
N GLY A 198 0.10 12.51 2.63
CA GLY A 198 -0.04 13.08 3.97
C GLY A 198 0.55 12.14 5.01
N ALA A 199 0.88 12.62 6.19
CA ALA A 199 1.32 11.78 7.30
C ALA A 199 0.16 10.96 7.89
N SER A 200 -1.08 11.43 7.72
CA SER A 200 -2.34 10.77 8.07
C SER A 200 -3.35 10.96 6.96
N SER A 201 -4.46 10.21 6.99
CA SER A 201 -5.58 10.40 6.07
C SER A 201 -6.18 11.79 6.21
N ARG A 202 -6.25 12.32 7.43
CA ARG A 202 -6.76 13.67 7.71
C ARG A 202 -5.92 14.74 7.02
N GLU A 203 -4.59 14.72 7.20
CA GLU A 203 -3.68 15.66 6.54
C GLU A 203 -3.78 15.56 5.01
N LEU A 204 -3.92 14.32 4.50
CA LEU A 204 -4.14 14.06 3.09
C LEU A 204 -5.42 14.74 2.58
N ILE A 205 -6.55 14.54 3.28
CA ILE A 205 -7.85 15.10 2.92
C ILE A 205 -7.81 16.63 2.98
N ASP A 206 -7.26 17.21 4.04
CA ASP A 206 -7.11 18.65 4.18
C ASP A 206 -6.26 19.24 3.05
N THR A 207 -5.22 18.54 2.63
CA THR A 207 -4.37 18.96 1.51
C THR A 207 -5.11 18.83 0.17
N TYR A 208 -5.89 17.77 -0.02
CA TYR A 208 -6.71 17.59 -1.22
C TYR A 208 -7.79 18.68 -1.35
N VAL A 209 -8.48 19.01 -0.27
CA VAL A 209 -9.48 20.12 -0.26
C VAL A 209 -8.86 21.44 -0.72
N ARG A 210 -7.62 21.72 -0.31
CA ARG A 210 -6.90 22.93 -0.76
C ARG A 210 -6.40 22.85 -2.21
N ARG A 211 -6.15 21.64 -2.73
CA ARG A 211 -5.59 21.39 -4.08
C ARG A 211 -6.28 20.19 -4.74
N PRO A 212 -7.57 20.30 -5.09
CA PRO A 212 -8.33 19.17 -5.62
C PRO A 212 -7.79 18.66 -6.98
N ASP A 213 -7.14 19.54 -7.76
CA ASP A 213 -6.56 19.15 -9.05
C ASP A 213 -5.23 18.36 -8.92
N ALA A 214 -4.70 18.21 -7.69
CA ALA A 214 -3.47 17.47 -7.47
C ALA A 214 -3.62 15.94 -7.64
N ALA A 215 -4.84 15.41 -7.49
CA ALA A 215 -5.14 14.00 -7.63
C ALA A 215 -6.55 13.79 -8.19
N ASP A 216 -6.75 12.68 -8.90
CA ASP A 216 -8.03 12.27 -9.48
C ASP A 216 -8.79 11.32 -8.54
N ALA A 217 -8.09 10.83 -7.51
CA ALA A 217 -8.60 9.89 -6.51
C ALA A 217 -7.98 10.12 -5.13
N LEU A 218 -8.70 9.71 -4.09
CA LEU A 218 -8.18 9.55 -2.73
C LEU A 218 -8.36 8.10 -2.26
N ILE A 219 -7.36 7.55 -1.60
CA ILE A 219 -7.44 6.27 -0.92
C ILE A 219 -7.43 6.54 0.58
N ALA A 220 -8.57 6.25 1.22
CA ALA A 220 -8.80 6.53 2.63
C ALA A 220 -9.90 5.60 3.18
N HIS A 221 -10.25 5.72 4.46
CA HIS A 221 -11.40 5.05 5.00
C HIS A 221 -12.71 5.53 4.34
N GLU A 222 -13.65 4.61 4.14
CA GLU A 222 -14.99 4.92 3.64
C GLU A 222 -15.64 6.05 4.44
N SER A 223 -15.54 6.00 5.76
CA SER A 223 -16.09 7.01 6.67
C SER A 223 -15.52 8.40 6.42
N GLU A 224 -14.22 8.52 6.20
CA GLU A 224 -13.54 9.81 5.93
C GLU A 224 -13.98 10.39 4.59
N LEU A 225 -14.11 9.56 3.54
CA LEU A 225 -14.56 10.01 2.22
C LEU A 225 -16.03 10.40 2.22
N LEU A 226 -16.89 9.67 2.95
CA LEU A 226 -18.30 10.03 3.13
C LEU A 226 -18.44 11.33 3.91
N THR A 227 -17.66 11.53 4.97
CA THR A 227 -17.61 12.79 5.73
C THR A 227 -17.15 13.94 4.84
N LEU A 228 -16.12 13.75 4.01
CA LEU A 228 -15.65 14.75 3.06
C LEU A 228 -16.76 15.15 2.06
N ASN A 229 -17.47 14.15 1.51
CA ASN A 229 -18.60 14.38 0.60
C ASN A 229 -19.74 15.14 1.30
N ALA A 230 -20.10 14.74 2.52
CA ALA A 230 -21.17 15.38 3.31
C ALA A 230 -20.81 16.82 3.71
N ALA A 231 -19.53 17.13 3.90
CA ALA A 231 -19.07 18.47 4.27
C ALA A 231 -19.24 19.52 3.15
N GLY A 232 -19.51 19.10 1.90
CA GLY A 232 -19.71 20.01 0.76
C GLY A 232 -18.49 20.87 0.41
N LYS A 233 -17.29 20.47 0.84
CA LYS A 233 -16.03 21.21 0.59
C LYS A 233 -15.48 21.00 -0.81
N LEU A 234 -15.97 20.02 -1.55
CA LEU A 234 -15.59 19.73 -2.91
C LEU A 234 -16.65 20.25 -3.89
N ALA A 235 -16.23 20.73 -5.06
CA ALA A 235 -17.14 21.17 -6.12
C ALA A 235 -18.12 20.05 -6.57
N ARG A 236 -17.67 18.81 -6.53
CA ARG A 236 -18.48 17.59 -6.73
C ARG A 236 -18.04 16.51 -5.75
N PRO A 237 -18.95 15.71 -5.20
CA PRO A 237 -18.59 14.61 -4.33
C PRO A 237 -17.77 13.56 -5.06
N LEU A 238 -16.87 12.91 -4.34
CA LEU A 238 -16.15 11.74 -4.84
C LEU A 238 -17.07 10.53 -4.90
N GLU A 239 -16.94 9.75 -5.95
CA GLU A 239 -17.60 8.46 -6.06
C GLU A 239 -16.82 7.42 -5.27
N ILE A 240 -17.47 6.78 -4.30
CA ILE A 240 -16.84 5.77 -3.44
C ILE A 240 -16.85 4.43 -4.16
N VAL A 241 -15.66 3.90 -4.44
CA VAL A 241 -15.47 2.60 -5.08
C VAL A 241 -14.93 1.61 -4.06
N HIS A 242 -15.65 0.51 -3.89
CA HIS A 242 -15.24 -0.66 -3.12
C HIS A 242 -14.57 -1.64 -4.10
N PRO A 243 -13.24 -1.84 -4.05
CA PRO A 243 -12.56 -2.76 -4.95
C PRO A 243 -13.12 -4.18 -4.85
N GLU A 244 -13.47 -4.79 -6.00
CA GLU A 244 -14.18 -6.08 -6.04
C GLU A 244 -13.33 -7.25 -5.51
N ASP A 245 -12.02 -7.16 -5.65
CA ASP A 245 -11.04 -8.13 -5.14
C ASP A 245 -10.83 -8.07 -3.62
N GLY A 246 -11.51 -7.14 -2.94
CA GLY A 246 -11.60 -7.05 -1.49
C GLY A 246 -10.93 -5.83 -0.88
N MET A 247 -11.18 -5.61 0.41
CA MET A 247 -10.69 -4.44 1.14
C MET A 247 -10.15 -4.83 2.50
N VAL A 248 -9.15 -4.10 2.99
CA VAL A 248 -8.74 -4.20 4.39
C VAL A 248 -9.75 -3.43 5.24
N LEU A 249 -10.29 -4.11 6.25
CA LEU A 249 -11.26 -3.55 7.18
C LEU A 249 -10.54 -3.10 8.45
N SER A 250 -10.67 -1.81 8.76
CA SER A 250 -10.28 -1.26 10.06
C SER A 250 -11.45 -1.40 11.03
N ASP A 251 -11.21 -1.93 12.20
CA ASP A 251 -12.20 -2.25 13.23
C ASP A 251 -12.12 -1.35 14.46
N PHE A 252 -11.23 -0.38 14.46
CA PHE A 252 -11.03 0.66 15.48
C PHE A 252 -11.17 0.10 16.91
N PRO A 253 -10.32 -0.85 17.29
CA PRO A 253 -10.42 -1.49 18.59
C PRO A 253 -9.94 -0.58 19.72
N LEU A 254 -10.65 -0.59 20.83
CA LEU A 254 -10.17 -0.04 22.08
C LEU A 254 -9.35 -1.11 22.81
N LEU A 255 -8.10 -0.80 23.15
CA LEU A 255 -7.15 -1.71 23.82
C LEU A 255 -6.94 -1.27 25.27
N LEU A 256 -7.00 -2.21 26.21
CA LEU A 256 -6.66 -1.99 27.60
C LEU A 256 -5.14 -2.15 27.80
N LEU A 257 -4.43 -1.05 28.07
CA LEU A 257 -2.99 -1.06 28.33
C LEU A 257 -2.67 -1.17 29.84
N ASN A 258 -3.42 -0.44 30.66
CA ASN A 258 -3.29 -0.45 32.11
C ASN A 258 -4.35 -1.37 32.72
N ALA A 259 -3.96 -2.56 33.15
CA ALA A 259 -4.88 -3.54 33.75
C ALA A 259 -5.63 -3.02 34.99
N GLY A 260 -5.09 -1.99 35.67
CA GLY A 260 -5.78 -1.33 36.79
C GLY A 260 -7.06 -0.61 36.39
N GLU A 261 -7.19 -0.24 35.11
CA GLU A 261 -8.34 0.50 34.56
C GLU A 261 -9.40 -0.41 33.90
N HIS A 262 -9.34 -1.72 34.15
CA HIS A 262 -10.27 -2.70 33.53
C HIS A 262 -11.73 -2.35 33.74
N ARG A 263 -12.13 -1.83 34.92
CA ARG A 263 -13.52 -1.45 35.20
C ARG A 263 -13.97 -0.29 34.29
N ALA A 264 -13.19 0.79 34.26
CA ALA A 264 -13.50 1.95 33.44
C ALA A 264 -13.46 1.61 31.94
N TYR A 265 -12.49 0.79 31.51
CA TYR A 265 -12.45 0.25 30.15
C TYR A 265 -13.74 -0.47 29.76
N ARG A 266 -14.26 -1.37 30.63
CA ARG A 266 -15.51 -2.10 30.38
C ARG A 266 -16.70 -1.15 30.26
N GLU A 267 -16.76 -0.16 31.14
CA GLU A 267 -17.82 0.85 31.13
C GLU A 267 -17.82 1.65 29.82
N VAL A 268 -16.65 2.08 29.35
CA VAL A 268 -16.49 2.75 28.05
C VAL A 268 -16.88 1.85 26.88
N VAL A 269 -16.42 0.59 26.87
CA VAL A 269 -16.76 -0.37 25.81
C VAL A 269 -18.27 -0.64 25.76
N ASP A 270 -18.88 -0.90 26.91
CA ASP A 270 -20.29 -1.19 27.02
C ASP A 270 -21.13 0.00 26.55
N TRP A 271 -20.73 1.23 26.92
CA TRP A 271 -21.38 2.45 26.46
C TRP A 271 -21.24 2.63 24.94
N LEU A 272 -20.05 2.52 24.38
CA LEU A 272 -19.79 2.66 22.93
C LEU A 272 -20.59 1.62 22.11
N ARG A 273 -20.91 0.47 22.69
CA ARG A 273 -21.63 -0.62 22.00
C ARG A 273 -23.16 -0.58 22.19
N ARG A 274 -23.68 0.37 22.95
CA ARG A 274 -25.14 0.59 23.04
C ARG A 274 -25.73 0.93 21.67
N ASP A 275 -26.90 0.44 21.35
CA ASP A 275 -27.55 0.65 20.05
C ASP A 275 -27.85 2.13 19.74
N ASP A 276 -28.18 2.93 20.75
CA ASP A 276 -28.39 4.37 20.60
C ASP A 276 -27.09 5.09 20.26
N VAL A 277 -26.01 4.78 20.98
CA VAL A 277 -24.67 5.32 20.72
C VAL A 277 -24.16 4.89 19.34
N GLN A 278 -24.35 3.63 18.97
CA GLN A 278 -23.98 3.14 17.64
C GLN A 278 -24.76 3.83 16.51
N ARG A 279 -26.05 4.16 16.72
CA ARG A 279 -26.82 4.96 15.75
C ARG A 279 -26.23 6.37 15.60
N ASP A 280 -25.87 7.00 16.70
CA ASP A 280 -25.27 8.33 16.71
C ASP A 280 -23.87 8.34 16.08
N LEU A 281 -23.05 7.34 16.39
CA LEU A 281 -21.77 7.09 15.78
C LEU A 281 -21.88 7.01 14.25
N VAL A 282 -22.77 6.16 13.73
CA VAL A 282 -23.01 6.03 12.29
C VAL A 282 -23.42 7.38 11.67
N ARG A 283 -24.31 8.11 12.32
CA ARG A 283 -24.85 9.39 11.81
C ARG A 283 -23.78 10.50 11.76
N ARG A 284 -22.92 10.56 12.78
CA ARG A 284 -21.91 11.64 12.92
C ARG A 284 -20.61 11.35 12.18
N THR A 285 -20.22 10.07 12.13
CA THR A 285 -18.86 9.68 11.66
C THR A 285 -18.85 8.83 10.40
N TRP A 286 -20.01 8.39 9.91
CA TRP A 286 -20.12 7.47 8.77
C TRP A 286 -19.37 6.14 8.96
N ARG A 287 -18.98 5.78 10.19
CA ARG A 287 -18.40 4.48 10.47
C ARG A 287 -19.49 3.43 10.58
N ARG A 288 -19.19 2.23 10.12
CA ARG A 288 -20.11 1.09 10.18
C ARG A 288 -20.20 0.58 11.61
N PRO A 289 -21.41 0.31 12.14
CA PRO A 289 -21.59 -0.19 13.48
C PRO A 289 -21.08 -1.61 13.64
N VAL A 290 -20.77 -2.01 14.88
CA VAL A 290 -20.46 -3.40 15.24
C VAL A 290 -21.73 -4.22 15.56
N GLY A 291 -22.84 -3.59 15.92
CA GLY A 291 -24.15 -4.21 16.11
C GLY A 291 -24.83 -4.56 14.77
N GLN A 292 -25.59 -5.67 14.74
CA GLN A 292 -26.31 -6.10 13.54
C GLN A 292 -27.62 -5.32 13.31
N ASP A 293 -28.26 -4.83 14.38
CA ASP A 293 -29.58 -4.23 14.34
C ASP A 293 -29.59 -2.70 14.21
N VAL A 294 -28.41 -2.10 14.00
CA VAL A 294 -28.28 -0.65 13.85
C VAL A 294 -28.60 -0.24 12.40
N PRO A 295 -29.61 0.62 12.17
CA PRO A 295 -29.97 1.10 10.84
C PRO A 295 -28.80 1.84 10.18
N ARG A 296 -28.55 1.53 8.90
CA ARG A 296 -27.48 2.17 8.11
C ARG A 296 -28.07 3.12 7.08
N PRO A 297 -27.48 4.32 6.91
CA PRO A 297 -27.80 5.21 5.79
C PRO A 297 -27.61 4.51 4.43
N ALA A 298 -28.24 5.00 3.38
CA ALA A 298 -28.15 4.41 2.06
C ALA A 298 -26.70 4.23 1.58
N ALA A 299 -25.83 5.19 1.87
CA ALA A 299 -24.41 5.15 1.51
C ALA A 299 -23.63 3.99 2.19
N LEU A 300 -24.11 3.47 3.33
CA LEU A 300 -23.49 2.37 4.07
C LEU A 300 -24.25 1.04 3.94
N ARG A 301 -25.30 0.97 3.11
CA ARG A 301 -26.10 -0.27 2.92
C ARG A 301 -25.40 -1.28 2.04
N GLY A 302 -24.49 -0.85 1.18
CA GLY A 302 -23.71 -1.73 0.32
C GLY A 302 -22.91 -2.75 1.12
N ASP A 303 -22.83 -3.96 0.56
CA ASP A 303 -21.97 -5.01 1.12
C ASP A 303 -20.50 -4.58 0.99
N ILE A 304 -19.70 -4.86 2.03
CA ILE A 304 -18.26 -4.54 2.00
C ILE A 304 -17.49 -5.55 1.15
N GLY A 305 -18.17 -6.60 0.63
CA GLY A 305 -17.49 -7.65 -0.13
C GLY A 305 -16.49 -8.45 0.74
N ASN A 306 -15.41 -8.91 0.13
CA ASN A 306 -14.41 -9.72 0.80
C ASN A 306 -13.49 -8.87 1.70
N ALA A 307 -13.41 -9.21 2.98
CA ALA A 307 -12.41 -8.64 3.87
C ALA A 307 -11.05 -9.32 3.62
N LEU A 308 -10.04 -8.51 3.27
CA LEU A 308 -8.68 -8.99 3.07
C LEU A 308 -7.96 -9.14 4.41
N SER A 309 -7.20 -10.22 4.53
CA SER A 309 -6.40 -10.49 5.72
C SER A 309 -5.19 -9.58 5.78
N TYR A 310 -5.01 -8.88 6.89
CA TYR A 310 -3.77 -8.15 7.16
C TYR A 310 -2.63 -9.17 7.41
N PRO A 311 -1.39 -8.89 6.96
CA PRO A 311 -0.24 -9.76 7.22
C PRO A 311 -0.03 -9.98 8.73
N ASP A 312 0.25 -11.22 9.11
CA ASP A 312 0.50 -11.65 10.50
C ASP A 312 2.00 -11.65 10.87
N ARG A 313 2.88 -11.29 9.93
CA ARG A 313 4.34 -11.31 10.07
C ARG A 313 4.98 -9.95 9.83
N PRO A 314 5.83 -9.47 10.76
CA PRO A 314 6.49 -8.17 10.62
C PRO A 314 7.36 -8.04 9.37
N GLU A 315 8.02 -9.14 8.94
CA GLU A 315 8.87 -9.14 7.74
C GLU A 315 8.08 -8.90 6.45
N VAL A 316 6.81 -9.32 6.38
CA VAL A 316 5.93 -9.03 5.23
C VAL A 316 5.61 -7.55 5.17
N VAL A 317 5.25 -6.95 6.30
CA VAL A 317 4.96 -5.51 6.38
C VAL A 317 6.21 -4.70 6.06
N ARG A 318 7.37 -5.07 6.60
CA ARG A 318 8.64 -4.42 6.29
C ARG A 318 8.94 -4.47 4.79
N ARG A 319 8.78 -5.64 4.17
CA ARG A 319 8.99 -5.81 2.73
C ARG A 319 8.04 -4.98 1.89
N LEU A 320 6.77 -4.86 2.28
CA LEU A 320 5.81 -3.96 1.63
C LEU A 320 6.31 -2.50 1.67
N MET A 321 6.79 -2.05 2.83
CA MET A 321 7.31 -0.68 2.99
C MET A 321 8.58 -0.44 2.18
N ASP A 322 9.51 -1.39 2.19
CA ASP A 322 10.78 -1.30 1.46
C ASP A 322 10.53 -1.24 -0.05
N TYR A 323 9.61 -2.06 -0.54
CA TYR A 323 9.31 -2.15 -1.95
C TYR A 323 8.45 -1.00 -2.47
N TYR A 324 7.51 -0.52 -1.66
CA TYR A 324 6.78 0.69 -2.01
C TYR A 324 7.71 1.90 -2.10
N GLY A 325 8.74 1.96 -1.26
CA GLY A 325 9.71 3.04 -1.25
C GLY A 325 9.16 4.34 -0.64
N THR A 326 9.80 5.47 -0.89
CA THR A 326 9.40 6.78 -0.35
C THR A 326 8.50 7.49 -1.35
N PRO A 327 7.27 7.86 -0.98
CA PRO A 327 6.40 8.69 -1.83
C PRO A 327 7.10 10.00 -2.21
N GLY A 328 6.90 10.44 -3.46
CA GLY A 328 7.46 11.71 -3.96
C GLY A 328 8.94 11.68 -4.36
N ARG A 329 9.64 10.57 -4.20
CA ARG A 329 10.96 10.38 -4.83
C ARG A 329 10.80 9.72 -6.20
N ASP A 330 10.72 10.55 -7.23
CA ASP A 330 10.64 10.15 -8.64
C ASP A 330 11.99 9.61 -9.15
N THR A 331 12.32 8.40 -8.79
CA THR A 331 13.34 7.64 -9.50
C THR A 331 12.72 6.33 -9.97
N GLY A 332 12.04 6.38 -11.12
CA GLY A 332 11.62 5.16 -11.81
C GLY A 332 12.82 4.25 -12.03
N ASP A 333 12.60 2.94 -12.00
CA ASP A 333 13.67 1.97 -12.23
C ASP A 333 14.28 2.12 -13.61
N HIS A 334 15.52 1.70 -13.77
CA HIS A 334 16.15 1.56 -15.07
C HIS A 334 16.43 0.09 -15.37
N VAL A 335 15.81 -0.43 -16.42
CA VAL A 335 16.03 -1.80 -16.87
C VAL A 335 16.74 -1.78 -18.21
N VAL A 336 17.85 -2.49 -18.29
CA VAL A 336 18.61 -2.71 -19.54
C VAL A 336 18.32 -4.11 -20.05
N PHE A 337 17.58 -4.21 -21.14
CA PHE A 337 17.29 -5.47 -21.83
C PHE A 337 18.36 -5.73 -22.90
N LEU A 338 19.06 -6.84 -22.79
CA LEU A 338 19.98 -7.36 -23.79
C LEU A 338 19.28 -8.51 -24.51
N LEU A 339 18.84 -8.25 -25.74
CA LEU A 339 17.99 -9.17 -26.50
C LEU A 339 18.82 -9.77 -27.66
N ASP A 340 18.86 -11.09 -27.67
CA ASP A 340 19.52 -11.85 -28.74
C ASP A 340 18.72 -11.75 -30.04
N PHE A 341 19.38 -11.33 -31.10
CA PHE A 341 18.90 -11.25 -32.47
C PHE A 341 19.79 -12.07 -33.40
N SER A 342 20.40 -13.14 -32.89
CA SER A 342 21.09 -14.13 -33.72
C SER A 342 20.10 -14.88 -34.62
N THR A 343 20.63 -15.52 -35.64
CA THR A 343 19.80 -16.21 -36.65
C THR A 343 18.97 -17.36 -36.04
N SER A 344 19.44 -17.98 -34.96
CA SER A 344 18.72 -19.02 -34.19
C SER A 344 17.40 -18.53 -33.58
N MET A 345 17.30 -17.23 -33.28
CA MET A 345 16.09 -16.61 -32.74
C MET A 345 14.95 -16.46 -33.75
N ARG A 346 15.17 -16.75 -35.04
CA ARG A 346 14.10 -16.63 -36.05
C ARG A 346 12.92 -17.56 -35.75
N GLY A 347 11.73 -17.14 -36.19
CA GLY A 347 10.50 -17.95 -36.06
C GLY A 347 9.85 -17.85 -34.67
N PRO A 348 9.48 -19.00 -34.07
CA PRO A 348 8.69 -19.03 -32.83
C PRO A 348 9.35 -18.30 -31.64
N ARG A 349 10.70 -18.37 -31.52
CA ARG A 349 11.45 -17.73 -30.43
C ARG A 349 11.30 -16.20 -30.47
N MET A 350 11.48 -15.61 -31.65
CA MET A 350 11.29 -14.16 -31.83
C MET A 350 9.81 -13.75 -31.67
N ALA A 351 8.86 -14.60 -32.09
CA ALA A 351 7.45 -14.36 -31.85
C ALA A 351 7.11 -14.32 -30.34
N ALA A 352 7.65 -15.25 -29.57
CA ALA A 352 7.50 -15.28 -28.11
C ALA A 352 8.09 -14.03 -27.43
N LEU A 353 9.28 -13.57 -27.87
CA LEU A 353 9.90 -12.34 -27.39
C LEU A 353 9.00 -11.11 -27.65
N ARG A 354 8.48 -10.99 -28.87
CA ARG A 354 7.58 -9.89 -29.24
C ARG A 354 6.29 -9.90 -28.44
N ALA A 355 5.71 -11.09 -28.22
CA ALA A 355 4.52 -11.27 -27.39
C ALA A 355 4.80 -10.84 -25.94
N ALA A 356 5.90 -11.27 -25.33
CA ALA A 356 6.28 -10.88 -23.97
C ALA A 356 6.46 -9.36 -23.82
N PHE A 357 7.08 -8.69 -24.81
CA PHE A 357 7.18 -7.23 -24.80
C PHE A 357 5.81 -6.53 -25.02
N ALA A 358 4.90 -7.15 -25.77
CA ALA A 358 3.53 -6.65 -25.93
C ALA A 358 2.77 -6.74 -24.60
N ASP A 359 2.87 -7.87 -23.88
CA ASP A 359 2.27 -8.08 -22.56
C ASP A 359 2.77 -7.06 -21.54
N LEU A 360 4.09 -6.88 -21.43
CA LEU A 360 4.68 -5.86 -20.55
C LEU A 360 4.34 -4.42 -20.98
N SER A 361 3.87 -4.23 -22.21
CA SER A 361 3.37 -2.95 -22.70
C SER A 361 1.86 -2.80 -22.58
N GLY A 362 1.19 -3.67 -21.80
CA GLY A 362 -0.23 -3.57 -21.48
C GLY A 362 -1.16 -4.42 -22.38
N ALA A 363 -0.65 -5.38 -23.15
CA ALA A 363 -1.50 -6.27 -23.95
C ALA A 363 -2.15 -7.40 -23.11
N ASP A 364 -1.58 -7.73 -21.94
CA ASP A 364 -2.13 -8.73 -21.02
C ASP A 364 -3.15 -8.07 -20.05
N PRO A 365 -4.47 -8.33 -20.21
CA PRO A 365 -5.50 -7.73 -19.36
C PRO A 365 -5.66 -8.42 -18.00
N SER A 366 -4.94 -9.52 -17.74
CA SER A 366 -5.01 -10.22 -16.45
C SER A 366 -4.47 -9.35 -15.32
N ALA A 367 -4.90 -9.62 -14.08
CA ALA A 367 -4.37 -8.92 -12.90
C ALA A 367 -2.83 -9.01 -12.84
N ALA A 368 -2.26 -10.19 -13.10
CA ALA A 368 -0.81 -10.38 -13.16
C ALA A 368 -0.15 -9.55 -14.27
N GLY A 369 -0.80 -9.44 -15.45
CA GLY A 369 -0.33 -8.61 -16.56
C GLY A 369 -0.34 -7.13 -16.21
N LYS A 370 -1.43 -6.64 -15.62
CA LYS A 370 -1.57 -5.25 -15.18
C LYS A 370 -0.48 -4.84 -14.19
N PHE A 371 -0.16 -5.67 -13.23
CA PHE A 371 0.92 -5.39 -12.28
C PHE A 371 2.33 -5.52 -12.87
N ALA A 372 2.52 -6.31 -13.92
CA ALA A 372 3.85 -6.53 -14.52
C ALA A 372 4.21 -5.53 -15.61
N ARG A 373 3.27 -4.69 -16.05
CA ARG A 373 3.51 -3.75 -17.17
C ARG A 373 4.58 -2.71 -16.86
N PHE A 374 5.18 -2.16 -17.91
CA PHE A 374 6.04 -0.99 -17.81
C PHE A 374 5.24 0.22 -17.32
N TYR A 375 5.78 0.94 -16.34
CA TYR A 375 5.07 2.02 -15.66
C TYR A 375 5.69 3.40 -15.97
N ARG A 376 4.90 4.44 -15.76
CA ARG A 376 5.32 5.81 -16.00
C ARG A 376 6.52 6.20 -15.12
N GLY A 377 7.54 6.79 -15.73
CA GLY A 377 8.80 7.17 -15.08
C GLY A 377 9.89 6.09 -15.18
N GLU A 378 9.56 4.86 -15.54
CA GLU A 378 10.52 3.79 -15.75
C GLU A 378 11.39 4.11 -16.98
N ARG A 379 12.71 3.88 -16.86
CA ARG A 379 13.67 4.03 -17.97
C ARG A 379 14.01 2.65 -18.52
N LEU A 380 13.81 2.46 -19.79
CA LEU A 380 14.02 1.19 -20.48
C LEU A 380 15.07 1.37 -21.56
N THR A 381 16.17 0.63 -21.47
CA THR A 381 17.18 0.53 -22.53
C THR A 381 17.08 -0.85 -23.15
N VAL A 382 16.85 -0.92 -24.44
CA VAL A 382 16.84 -2.19 -25.20
C VAL A 382 18.03 -2.20 -26.14
N VAL A 383 18.89 -3.19 -25.95
CA VAL A 383 20.05 -3.49 -26.80
C VAL A 383 19.75 -4.76 -27.57
N ARG A 384 19.78 -4.70 -28.89
CA ARG A 384 19.73 -5.87 -29.76
C ARG A 384 21.15 -6.28 -30.09
N PHE A 385 21.48 -7.55 -29.92
CA PHE A 385 22.82 -8.07 -30.21
C PHE A 385 22.76 -9.40 -30.97
N ALA A 386 23.83 -9.74 -31.64
CA ALA A 386 24.18 -11.03 -32.21
C ALA A 386 25.71 -11.21 -32.04
N GLY A 387 26.52 -11.46 -33.04
CA GLY A 387 27.98 -11.41 -32.93
C GLY A 387 28.53 -10.04 -32.50
N ARG A 388 27.71 -9.01 -32.54
CA ARG A 388 27.96 -7.63 -32.06
C ARG A 388 26.67 -6.93 -31.68
N VAL A 389 26.76 -5.75 -31.09
CA VAL A 389 25.59 -4.89 -30.89
C VAL A 389 25.04 -4.44 -32.25
N LEU A 390 23.77 -4.71 -32.48
CA LEU A 390 23.06 -4.39 -33.73
C LEU A 390 22.29 -3.07 -33.64
N GLY A 391 21.96 -2.64 -32.45
CA GLY A 391 21.28 -1.38 -32.21
C GLY A 391 20.83 -1.26 -30.75
N GLU A 392 20.60 -0.03 -30.34
CA GLU A 392 20.19 0.32 -28.99
C GLU A 392 19.15 1.41 -29.00
N ARG A 393 18.21 1.33 -28.08
CA ARG A 393 17.21 2.37 -27.85
C ARG A 393 16.91 2.51 -26.38
N THR A 394 16.96 3.76 -25.89
CA THR A 394 16.54 4.11 -24.53
C THR A 394 15.29 4.98 -24.59
N VAL A 395 14.32 4.68 -23.75
CA VAL A 395 13.10 5.48 -23.55
C VAL A 395 12.84 5.66 -22.06
N THR A 396 12.27 6.81 -21.68
CA THR A 396 11.61 6.96 -20.38
C THR A 396 10.11 6.89 -20.64
N VAL A 397 9.42 5.96 -20.00
CA VAL A 397 8.00 5.74 -20.20
C VAL A 397 7.22 6.94 -19.67
N ARG A 398 6.59 7.70 -20.54
CA ARG A 398 5.70 8.82 -20.22
C ARG A 398 4.26 8.51 -20.64
N GLY A 399 4.10 7.52 -21.50
CA GLY A 399 2.81 7.06 -22.02
C GLY A 399 2.99 6.11 -23.21
N ASP A 400 1.89 5.76 -23.84
CA ASP A 400 1.79 4.74 -24.91
C ASP A 400 2.69 5.01 -26.12
N LYS A 401 2.99 6.28 -26.44
CA LYS A 401 3.88 6.61 -27.56
C LYS A 401 5.28 6.00 -27.36
N ASP A 402 5.79 6.06 -26.12
CA ASP A 402 7.12 5.54 -25.78
C ASP A 402 7.12 4.01 -25.84
N LEU A 403 6.06 3.37 -25.35
CA LEU A 403 5.89 1.92 -25.41
C LEU A 403 5.74 1.42 -26.85
N ARG A 404 4.97 2.13 -27.70
CA ARG A 404 4.90 1.81 -29.13
C ARG A 404 6.26 1.94 -29.83
N ALA A 405 7.03 2.97 -29.50
CA ALA A 405 8.37 3.16 -30.07
C ALA A 405 9.32 2.01 -29.65
N LEU A 406 9.20 1.53 -28.41
CA LEU A 406 9.97 0.39 -27.93
C LEU A 406 9.57 -0.91 -28.61
N LYS A 407 8.24 -1.20 -28.70
CA LYS A 407 7.71 -2.37 -29.42
C LYS A 407 8.15 -2.38 -30.88
N SER A 408 8.07 -1.25 -31.56
CA SER A 408 8.53 -1.12 -32.97
C SER A 408 10.03 -1.39 -33.10
N PHE A 409 10.83 -0.93 -32.13
CA PHE A 409 12.26 -1.21 -32.12
C PHE A 409 12.54 -2.71 -31.95
N VAL A 410 11.85 -3.40 -31.04
CA VAL A 410 11.97 -4.85 -30.85
C VAL A 410 11.45 -5.62 -32.09
N ALA A 411 10.36 -5.16 -32.71
CA ALA A 411 9.76 -5.85 -33.87
C ALA A 411 10.59 -5.72 -35.15
N GLY A 412 11.21 -4.56 -35.38
CA GLY A 412 11.86 -4.19 -36.64
C GLY A 412 13.34 -4.57 -36.77
N GLY A 413 13.88 -5.40 -35.88
CA GLY A 413 15.31 -5.75 -35.89
C GLY A 413 15.73 -6.67 -37.03
N LYS A 414 16.90 -6.39 -37.64
CA LYS A 414 17.57 -7.35 -38.51
C LYS A 414 18.31 -8.37 -37.66
N PHE A 415 18.31 -9.61 -38.10
CA PHE A 415 19.11 -10.68 -37.48
C PHE A 415 20.56 -10.55 -37.91
N GLY A 416 21.48 -10.94 -37.03
CA GLY A 416 22.90 -11.07 -37.29
C GLY A 416 23.35 -12.50 -37.13
N ASP A 417 24.54 -12.78 -37.67
CA ASP A 417 25.20 -14.05 -37.47
C ASP A 417 25.92 -14.06 -36.12
N ASP A 418 26.26 -15.24 -35.61
CA ASP A 418 26.93 -15.47 -34.34
C ASP A 418 26.19 -14.94 -33.12
N THR A 419 26.69 -15.26 -31.92
CA THR A 419 26.10 -14.87 -30.64
C THR A 419 27.20 -14.48 -29.65
N ALA A 420 27.31 -13.18 -29.33
CA ALA A 420 28.36 -12.60 -28.47
C ALA A 420 27.78 -12.22 -27.08
N VAL A 421 27.31 -13.20 -26.31
CA VAL A 421 26.61 -13.01 -25.03
C VAL A 421 27.41 -12.16 -24.05
N TRP A 422 28.70 -12.51 -23.86
CA TRP A 422 29.53 -11.85 -22.87
C TRP A 422 29.96 -10.44 -23.30
N SER A 423 30.05 -10.19 -24.61
CA SER A 423 30.23 -8.84 -25.15
C SER A 423 29.02 -7.98 -24.97
N ALA A 424 27.80 -8.54 -25.17
CA ALA A 424 26.54 -7.85 -24.93
C ALA A 424 26.38 -7.51 -23.44
N LEU A 425 26.70 -8.45 -22.54
CA LEU A 425 26.65 -8.22 -21.11
C LEU A 425 27.67 -7.14 -20.66
N ALA A 426 28.89 -7.16 -21.19
CA ALA A 426 29.86 -6.10 -20.93
C ALA A 426 29.37 -4.73 -21.44
N HIS A 427 28.64 -4.68 -22.56
CA HIS A 427 28.01 -3.46 -23.06
C HIS A 427 26.88 -2.99 -22.12
N GLY A 428 26.02 -3.91 -21.64
CA GLY A 428 24.99 -3.59 -20.66
C GLY A 428 25.56 -2.98 -19.37
N TYR A 429 26.69 -3.48 -18.88
CA TYR A 429 27.37 -2.91 -17.71
C TYR A 429 28.00 -1.56 -17.96
N ARG A 430 28.43 -1.24 -19.20
CA ARG A 430 28.84 0.13 -19.56
C ARG A 430 27.63 1.07 -19.47
N ASN A 431 26.51 0.69 -20.08
CA ASN A 431 25.26 1.47 -20.00
C ASN A 431 24.82 1.67 -18.54
N ALA A 432 24.93 0.64 -17.71
CA ALA A 432 24.63 0.71 -16.29
C ALA A 432 25.55 1.71 -15.56
N SER A 433 26.86 1.67 -15.86
CA SER A 433 27.84 2.59 -15.27
C SER A 433 27.56 4.04 -15.65
N ASP A 434 27.21 4.29 -16.91
CA ASP A 434 26.88 5.63 -17.40
C ASP A 434 25.57 6.13 -16.74
N ALA A 435 24.55 5.29 -16.69
CA ALA A 435 23.28 5.63 -16.07
C ALA A 435 23.39 5.92 -14.56
N LEU A 436 24.23 5.19 -13.82
CA LEU A 436 24.48 5.43 -12.40
C LEU A 436 25.29 6.71 -12.15
N ARG A 437 26.14 7.15 -13.11
CA ARG A 437 26.81 8.45 -13.03
C ARG A 437 25.84 9.60 -13.24
N GLU A 438 24.90 9.46 -14.20
CA GLU A 438 23.85 10.46 -14.46
C GLU A 438 22.83 10.57 -13.32
N HIS A 439 22.46 9.42 -12.74
CA HIS A 439 21.42 9.33 -11.71
C HIS A 439 21.86 8.40 -10.57
N PRO A 440 22.71 8.87 -9.65
CA PRO A 440 23.11 8.09 -8.48
C PRO A 440 21.91 7.67 -7.63
N GLY A 441 21.84 6.38 -7.28
CA GLY A 441 20.78 5.83 -6.44
C GLY A 441 19.50 5.42 -7.17
N ARG A 442 19.44 5.56 -8.51
CA ARG A 442 18.36 4.95 -9.30
C ARG A 442 18.52 3.43 -9.30
N PRO A 443 17.48 2.65 -8.92
CA PRO A 443 17.53 1.21 -9.06
C PRO A 443 17.76 0.81 -10.51
N LEU A 444 18.74 -0.07 -10.74
CA LEU A 444 19.11 -0.52 -12.08
C LEU A 444 19.25 -2.04 -12.11
N SER A 445 18.81 -2.67 -13.20
CA SER A 445 18.96 -4.09 -13.44
C SER A 445 19.24 -4.37 -14.92
N ILE A 446 19.88 -5.51 -15.18
CA ILE A 446 20.13 -6.00 -16.54
C ILE A 446 19.37 -7.29 -16.73
N VAL A 447 18.60 -7.38 -17.81
CA VAL A 447 17.91 -8.59 -18.26
C VAL A 447 18.59 -9.07 -19.52
N LEU A 448 19.17 -10.27 -19.48
CA LEU A 448 19.85 -10.88 -20.63
C LEU A 448 19.00 -12.03 -21.15
N MET A 449 18.58 -11.95 -22.40
CA MET A 449 17.85 -13.03 -23.08
C MET A 449 18.67 -13.55 -24.26
N THR A 450 18.92 -14.85 -24.28
CA THR A 450 19.59 -15.57 -25.36
C THR A 450 19.08 -17.00 -25.46
N ASP A 451 19.07 -17.56 -26.66
CA ASP A 451 18.69 -18.93 -26.96
C ASP A 451 19.88 -19.83 -27.33
N GLY A 452 21.09 -19.25 -27.40
CA GLY A 452 22.27 -19.93 -27.86
C GLY A 452 23.48 -19.79 -26.94
N GLU A 453 24.52 -20.58 -27.24
CA GLU A 453 25.83 -20.45 -26.62
C GLU A 453 26.59 -19.25 -27.21
N SER A 454 27.46 -18.64 -26.39
CA SER A 454 28.32 -17.56 -26.86
C SER A 454 29.44 -18.13 -27.70
N ASN A 455 29.38 -17.88 -29.02
CA ASN A 455 30.38 -18.36 -30.01
C ASN A 455 31.23 -17.23 -30.62
N ALA A 456 30.98 -15.99 -30.21
CA ALA A 456 31.71 -14.82 -30.68
C ALA A 456 32.00 -13.82 -29.56
N GLY A 457 32.95 -12.91 -29.83
CA GLY A 457 33.28 -11.80 -28.93
C GLY A 457 34.08 -12.23 -27.70
N LEU A 458 33.75 -11.62 -26.52
CA LEU A 458 34.45 -11.91 -25.27
C LEU A 458 34.12 -13.34 -24.78
N SER A 459 35.12 -14.00 -24.20
CA SER A 459 34.89 -15.19 -23.36
C SER A 459 34.30 -14.80 -22.01
N TYR A 460 33.68 -15.77 -21.31
CA TYR A 460 33.20 -15.58 -19.94
C TYR A 460 34.30 -15.07 -19.00
N ALA A 461 35.51 -15.62 -19.09
CA ALA A 461 36.61 -15.21 -18.26
C ALA A 461 37.05 -13.74 -18.53
N GLU A 462 37.00 -13.28 -19.77
CA GLU A 462 37.27 -11.89 -20.10
C GLU A 462 36.19 -10.95 -19.62
N PHE A 463 34.93 -11.36 -19.74
CA PHE A 463 33.80 -10.62 -19.14
C PHE A 463 34.00 -10.47 -17.64
N THR A 464 34.25 -11.57 -16.91
CA THR A 464 34.45 -11.56 -15.46
C THR A 464 35.57 -10.63 -15.02
N ARG A 465 36.72 -10.64 -15.75
CA ARG A 465 37.83 -9.70 -15.49
C ARG A 465 37.42 -8.24 -15.69
N ARG A 466 36.63 -7.95 -16.74
CA ARG A 466 36.14 -6.58 -17.00
C ARG A 466 35.13 -6.14 -15.95
N HIS A 467 34.20 -7.03 -15.58
CA HIS A 467 33.19 -6.77 -14.55
C HIS A 467 33.85 -6.47 -13.19
N ALA A 468 34.87 -7.23 -12.79
CA ALA A 468 35.61 -7.01 -11.54
C ALA A 468 36.30 -5.63 -11.45
N ARG A 469 36.58 -4.98 -12.59
CA ARG A 469 37.17 -3.63 -12.65
C ARG A 469 36.18 -2.49 -12.62
N LEU A 470 34.87 -2.78 -12.61
CA LEU A 470 33.82 -1.77 -12.52
C LEU A 470 33.80 -1.12 -11.13
N ALA A 471 33.34 0.13 -11.08
CA ALA A 471 33.05 0.78 -9.80
C ALA A 471 32.06 -0.05 -8.97
N PRO A 472 32.15 -0.06 -7.62
CA PRO A 472 31.30 -0.89 -6.76
C PRO A 472 29.81 -0.79 -7.07
N ALA A 473 29.29 0.43 -7.28
CA ALA A 473 27.87 0.64 -7.61
C ALA A 473 27.44 -0.02 -8.93
N ALA A 474 28.30 0.03 -9.97
CA ALA A 474 28.00 -0.62 -11.25
C ALA A 474 28.18 -2.14 -11.16
N ARG A 475 29.16 -2.60 -10.40
CA ARG A 475 29.41 -4.03 -10.19
C ARG A 475 28.28 -4.72 -9.43
N SER A 476 27.59 -4.01 -8.53
CA SER A 476 26.44 -4.52 -7.77
C SER A 476 25.12 -4.52 -8.54
N VAL A 477 25.13 -4.08 -9.81
CA VAL A 477 23.92 -4.15 -10.66
C VAL A 477 23.62 -5.62 -10.97
N PRO A 478 22.43 -6.15 -10.57
CA PRO A 478 22.12 -7.55 -10.80
C PRO A 478 21.81 -7.81 -12.25
N THR A 479 22.27 -8.97 -12.72
CA THR A 479 21.89 -9.52 -14.02
C THR A 479 20.89 -10.65 -13.84
N PHE A 480 19.83 -10.61 -14.63
CA PHE A 480 18.79 -11.63 -14.71
C PHE A 480 18.82 -12.29 -16.08
N PRO A 481 19.58 -13.38 -16.25
CA PRO A 481 19.56 -14.14 -17.49
C PRO A 481 18.22 -14.88 -17.60
N VAL A 482 17.61 -14.80 -18.78
CA VAL A 482 16.48 -15.64 -19.19
C VAL A 482 17.04 -16.78 -20.03
N HIS A 483 17.02 -17.97 -19.46
CA HIS A 483 17.39 -19.21 -20.15
C HIS A 483 16.29 -19.62 -21.10
N PHE A 484 16.59 -19.61 -22.38
CA PHE A 484 15.63 -19.90 -23.43
C PHE A 484 16.33 -20.71 -24.53
N GLY A 485 15.68 -21.78 -25.01
CA GLY A 485 16.29 -22.65 -26.03
C GLY A 485 17.47 -23.48 -25.49
N GLU A 486 18.59 -23.51 -26.21
CA GLU A 486 19.77 -24.34 -25.96
C GLU A 486 20.94 -23.57 -25.33
N ALA A 487 20.68 -22.39 -24.75
CA ALA A 487 21.73 -21.58 -24.11
C ALA A 487 22.43 -22.33 -22.96
N ASP A 488 23.73 -22.00 -22.71
CA ASP A 488 24.49 -22.58 -21.59
C ASP A 488 23.94 -22.09 -20.23
N ALA A 489 22.98 -22.87 -19.69
CA ALA A 489 22.33 -22.58 -18.40
C ALA A 489 23.35 -22.47 -17.25
N LYS A 490 24.48 -23.22 -17.28
CA LYS A 490 25.49 -23.16 -16.22
C LYS A 490 26.26 -21.83 -16.24
N ALA A 491 26.64 -21.36 -17.42
CA ALA A 491 27.33 -20.10 -17.57
C ALA A 491 26.41 -18.92 -17.24
N LEU A 492 25.15 -18.96 -17.67
CA LEU A 492 24.13 -17.95 -17.35
C LEU A 492 23.86 -17.89 -15.84
N ARG A 493 23.75 -19.03 -15.17
CA ARG A 493 23.56 -19.08 -13.70
C ARG A 493 24.76 -18.50 -12.97
N ARG A 494 25.99 -18.87 -13.36
CA ARG A 494 27.21 -18.28 -12.77
C ARG A 494 27.29 -16.76 -12.97
N ALA A 495 26.86 -16.23 -14.12
CA ALA A 495 26.80 -14.80 -14.34
C ALA A 495 25.77 -14.11 -13.44
N ALA A 496 24.59 -14.73 -13.25
CA ALA A 496 23.56 -14.24 -12.33
C ALA A 496 24.10 -14.19 -10.89
N ASP A 497 24.64 -15.31 -10.40
CA ASP A 497 25.15 -15.44 -9.02
C ASP A 497 26.29 -14.45 -8.75
N ALA A 498 27.19 -14.27 -9.71
CA ALA A 498 28.32 -13.34 -9.59
C ALA A 498 27.90 -11.86 -9.50
N THR A 499 26.67 -11.54 -9.90
CA THR A 499 26.15 -10.17 -9.97
C THR A 499 25.01 -9.91 -8.99
N GLY A 500 24.68 -10.89 -8.13
CA GLY A 500 23.57 -10.78 -7.18
C GLY A 500 22.17 -10.85 -7.82
N GLY A 501 22.10 -11.33 -9.06
CA GLY A 501 20.85 -11.62 -9.76
C GLY A 501 20.40 -13.07 -9.61
N ARG A 502 19.50 -13.51 -10.47
CA ARG A 502 19.07 -14.90 -10.59
C ARG A 502 18.73 -15.25 -12.04
N MET A 503 18.99 -16.48 -12.43
CA MET A 503 18.55 -16.97 -13.73
C MET A 503 17.06 -17.40 -13.65
N VAL A 504 16.32 -17.07 -14.70
CA VAL A 504 14.92 -17.52 -14.88
C VAL A 504 14.87 -18.48 -16.08
N ASP A 505 14.20 -19.62 -15.89
CA ASP A 505 14.10 -20.64 -16.93
C ASP A 505 12.78 -20.49 -17.71
N ALA A 506 12.87 -19.93 -18.91
CA ALA A 506 11.74 -19.77 -19.82
C ALA A 506 11.46 -21.01 -20.68
N ASN A 507 12.24 -22.11 -20.55
CA ASN A 507 11.91 -23.39 -21.18
C ASN A 507 10.82 -24.14 -20.39
N SER A 508 10.72 -23.89 -19.07
CA SER A 508 9.70 -24.48 -18.20
C SER A 508 8.44 -23.59 -18.03
N SER A 509 8.51 -22.33 -18.50
CA SER A 509 7.43 -21.35 -18.43
C SER A 509 7.35 -20.52 -19.71
N SER A 510 6.32 -19.67 -19.86
CA SER A 510 6.32 -18.73 -20.97
C SER A 510 7.36 -17.62 -20.76
N LEU A 511 7.90 -17.07 -21.86
CA LEU A 511 8.81 -15.93 -21.80
C LEU A 511 8.16 -14.70 -21.13
N SER A 512 6.86 -14.52 -21.33
CA SER A 512 6.06 -13.51 -20.64
C SER A 512 6.09 -13.73 -19.12
N GLN A 513 5.92 -14.98 -18.66
CA GLN A 513 6.01 -15.32 -17.24
C GLN A 513 7.43 -15.07 -16.69
N ALA A 514 8.47 -15.47 -17.43
CA ALA A 514 9.85 -15.23 -17.04
C ALA A 514 10.16 -13.73 -16.86
N PHE A 515 9.69 -12.88 -17.75
CA PHE A 515 9.84 -11.43 -17.60
C PHE A 515 9.03 -10.86 -16.42
N LYS A 516 7.83 -11.39 -16.15
CA LYS A 516 7.05 -11.01 -14.97
C LYS A 516 7.78 -11.38 -13.67
N GLU A 517 8.42 -12.55 -13.64
CA GLU A 517 9.23 -12.98 -12.49
C GLU A 517 10.48 -12.11 -12.27
N ILE A 518 11.14 -11.67 -13.33
CA ILE A 518 12.33 -10.80 -13.24
C ILE A 518 11.95 -9.43 -12.68
N ARG A 519 10.81 -8.89 -13.11
CA ARG A 519 10.30 -7.62 -12.61
C ARG A 519 9.80 -7.71 -11.16
N GLY A 520 9.56 -8.92 -10.66
CA GLY A 520 9.32 -9.20 -9.25
C GLY A 520 10.59 -9.24 -8.45
N CYS A 521 11.12 -8.16 -8.05
CA CYS A 521 12.11 -7.83 -7.03
C CYS A 521 13.23 -8.77 -6.57
N ARG A 522 14.22 -8.09 -6.20
CA ARG A 522 15.43 -8.53 -5.48
C ARG A 522 15.15 -9.02 -4.05
#